data_4951a94b33d932d41183fd13e953ced6
#
_entry.id   4951a94b33d932d41183fd13e953ced6
#
_cell.length_a   1.000
_cell.length_b   1.000
_cell.length_c   1.000
_cell.angle_alpha   90.00
_cell.angle_beta   90.00
_cell.angle_gamma   90.00
#
_symmetry.space_group_name_H-M   'P 1'
#
loop_
_entity.id
_entity.type
_entity.pdbx_description
1 polymer ?
#
loop_
_entity_poly.entity_id
_entity_poly.type
_entity_poly.pdbx_seq_one_letter_code
_entity_poly.pdbx_strand_id
1 'polypeptide(L)'
;GEGGAPILLPAEPSPLPPLGSVITQTLNWERRHRLMRVHTALHLLSVVMAYPVVGGQIGEVKGRLDFHLPAPPEDIAAIETALNRLIGLGLEVSTRWITAEELAAQPELVKTIYARPPVGKGPVRLVQIGAEDAPIDLQPCGGTHVANTREIGPVRLGKLENKGRDTRRMSLNLA
;
A
#
# COMPACT_ATOMS: atom_id res chain seq x y z
N GLY A 1 13.07 17.45 -3.86
CA GLY A 1 13.46 18.70 -4.53
C GLY A 1 12.31 19.69 -4.50
N GLU A 2 12.55 20.96 -4.71
CA GLU A 2 11.50 21.95 -4.94
C GLU A 2 10.63 21.50 -6.12
N GLY A 3 9.32 21.54 -5.97
CA GLY A 3 8.37 21.10 -7.02
C GLY A 3 8.07 19.61 -7.08
N GLY A 4 8.54 18.79 -6.13
CA GLY A 4 8.20 17.36 -6.09
C GLY A 4 8.95 16.48 -7.10
N ALA A 5 9.90 17.03 -7.85
CA ALA A 5 10.72 16.24 -8.78
C ALA A 5 11.58 15.19 -8.02
N PRO A 6 11.66 13.95 -8.51
CA PRO A 6 12.53 12.95 -7.91
C PRO A 6 14.00 13.36 -8.05
N ILE A 7 14.76 13.22 -6.95
CA ILE A 7 16.20 13.45 -6.94
C ILE A 7 16.88 12.11 -6.77
N LEU A 8 17.82 11.81 -7.64
CA LEU A 8 18.66 10.62 -7.54
C LEU A 8 19.89 10.96 -6.71
N LEU A 9 20.10 10.19 -5.65
CA LEU A 9 21.29 10.29 -4.81
C LEU A 9 22.17 9.07 -5.06
N PRO A 10 23.48 9.23 -5.30
CA PRO A 10 24.39 8.10 -5.36
C PRO A 10 24.35 7.32 -4.04
N ALA A 11 24.36 5.98 -4.11
CA ALA A 11 24.40 5.13 -2.93
C ALA A 11 25.75 5.23 -2.20
N GLU A 12 26.81 5.49 -2.96
CA GLU A 12 28.18 5.70 -2.45
C GLU A 12 28.75 6.99 -3.01
N PRO A 13 29.74 7.60 -2.32
CA PRO A 13 30.45 8.75 -2.86
C PRO A 13 31.12 8.39 -4.19
N SER A 14 30.61 8.92 -5.27
CA SER A 14 31.17 8.78 -6.60
C SER A 14 31.09 10.10 -7.34
N PRO A 15 31.99 10.37 -8.30
CA PRO A 15 31.90 11.57 -9.10
C PRO A 15 30.56 11.63 -9.82
N LEU A 16 29.90 12.78 -9.73
CA LEU A 16 28.68 13.01 -10.50
C LEU A 16 29.00 13.18 -11.97
N PRO A 17 28.16 12.71 -12.89
CA PRO A 17 28.31 12.96 -14.31
C PRO A 17 28.27 14.47 -14.59
N PRO A 18 28.98 14.98 -15.59
CA PRO A 18 28.89 16.37 -16.00
C PRO A 18 27.47 16.78 -16.37
N LEU A 19 27.15 18.06 -16.21
CA LEU A 19 25.85 18.60 -16.63
C LEU A 19 25.64 18.36 -18.14
N GLY A 20 24.43 17.88 -18.49
CA GLY A 20 24.08 17.56 -19.87
C GLY A 20 24.45 16.14 -20.29
N SER A 21 25.08 15.34 -19.43
CA SER A 21 25.34 13.92 -19.71
C SER A 21 24.04 13.14 -19.91
N VAL A 22 24.02 12.26 -20.91
CA VAL A 22 22.97 11.24 -21.05
C VAL A 22 23.27 10.10 -20.07
N ILE A 23 22.31 9.79 -19.23
CA ILE A 23 22.42 8.69 -18.25
C ILE A 23 21.37 7.62 -18.54
N THR A 24 21.74 6.35 -18.33
CA THR A 24 20.82 5.22 -18.37
C THR A 24 20.47 4.83 -16.95
N GLN A 25 19.16 4.76 -16.65
CA GLN A 25 18.65 4.32 -15.36
C GLN A 25 18.07 2.91 -15.52
N THR A 26 18.55 1.97 -14.71
CA THR A 26 17.99 0.62 -14.66
C THR A 26 17.34 0.39 -13.31
N LEU A 27 16.04 0.15 -13.32
CA LEU A 27 15.29 -0.18 -12.12
C LEU A 27 15.57 -1.62 -11.70
N ASN A 28 15.89 -1.87 -10.43
CA ASN A 28 15.87 -3.21 -9.87
C ASN A 28 14.42 -3.69 -9.80
N TRP A 29 13.98 -4.36 -10.88
CA TRP A 29 12.59 -4.77 -11.04
C TRP A 29 12.18 -5.83 -10.02
N GLU A 30 13.04 -6.78 -9.71
CA GLU A 30 12.76 -7.83 -8.74
C GLU A 30 12.43 -7.23 -7.36
N ARG A 31 13.27 -6.30 -6.89
CA ARG A 31 13.03 -5.57 -5.65
C ARG A 31 11.75 -4.74 -5.71
N ARG A 32 11.52 -4.02 -6.80
CA ARG A 32 10.31 -3.23 -7.02
C ARG A 32 9.07 -4.10 -6.96
N HIS A 33 9.05 -5.23 -7.67
CA HIS A 33 7.92 -6.12 -7.73
C HIS A 33 7.60 -6.75 -6.35
N ARG A 34 8.61 -7.13 -5.56
CA ARG A 34 8.41 -7.58 -4.17
C ARG A 34 7.71 -6.52 -3.32
N LEU A 35 8.16 -5.27 -3.38
CA LEU A 35 7.51 -4.16 -2.67
C LEU A 35 6.07 -3.94 -3.14
N MET A 36 5.78 -4.05 -4.44
CA MET A 36 4.43 -3.95 -5.01
C MET A 36 3.51 -5.06 -4.50
N ARG A 37 4.00 -6.31 -4.45
CA ARG A 37 3.26 -7.46 -3.89
C ARG A 37 2.86 -7.22 -2.45
N VAL A 38 3.82 -6.85 -1.59
CA VAL A 38 3.57 -6.55 -0.18
C VAL A 38 2.59 -5.38 -0.04
N HIS A 39 2.77 -4.31 -0.82
CA HIS A 39 1.92 -3.13 -0.74
C HIS A 39 0.46 -3.46 -1.09
N THR A 40 0.23 -4.17 -2.20
CA THR A 40 -1.12 -4.57 -2.59
C THR A 40 -1.75 -5.54 -1.59
N ALA A 41 -0.95 -6.45 -1.01
CA ALA A 41 -1.42 -7.32 0.06
C ALA A 41 -1.87 -6.54 1.31
N LEU A 42 -1.18 -5.45 1.67
CA LEU A 42 -1.58 -4.57 2.79
C LEU A 42 -2.88 -3.84 2.50
N HIS A 43 -3.14 -3.42 1.25
CA HIS A 43 -4.43 -2.88 0.85
C HIS A 43 -5.55 -3.91 1.08
N LEU A 44 -5.39 -5.14 0.62
CA LEU A 44 -6.37 -6.20 0.86
C LEU A 44 -6.51 -6.55 2.34
N LEU A 45 -5.42 -6.50 3.13
CA LEU A 45 -5.48 -6.69 4.57
C LEU A 45 -6.33 -5.60 5.24
N SER A 46 -6.26 -4.35 4.78
CA SER A 46 -7.10 -3.26 5.29
C SER A 46 -8.57 -3.45 4.98
N VAL A 47 -8.90 -4.18 3.91
CA VAL A 47 -10.28 -4.56 3.57
C VAL A 47 -10.78 -5.66 4.51
N VAL A 48 -9.99 -6.73 4.67
CA VAL A 48 -10.40 -7.89 5.49
C VAL A 48 -10.52 -7.53 6.97
N MET A 49 -9.59 -6.73 7.48
CA MET A 49 -9.63 -6.28 8.88
C MET A 49 -10.69 -5.21 9.12
N ALA A 50 -10.99 -4.38 8.12
CA ALA A 50 -12.02 -3.32 8.15
C ALA A 50 -11.95 -2.37 9.37
N TYR A 51 -10.75 -2.13 9.89
CA TYR A 51 -10.48 -1.16 10.98
C TYR A 51 -9.66 0.01 10.46
N PRO A 52 -9.79 1.19 11.07
CA PRO A 52 -8.99 2.35 10.69
C PRO A 52 -7.49 2.08 10.85
N VAL A 53 -6.71 2.44 9.84
CA VAL A 53 -5.26 2.28 9.81
C VAL A 53 -4.60 3.51 10.44
N VAL A 54 -3.74 3.30 11.42
CA VAL A 54 -2.98 4.36 12.10
C VAL A 54 -1.53 4.44 11.63
N GLY A 55 -1.04 3.41 10.96
CA GLY A 55 0.31 3.38 10.41
C GLY A 55 0.59 2.12 9.62
N GLY A 56 1.69 2.11 8.87
CA GLY A 56 2.09 0.97 8.07
C GLY A 56 3.57 1.00 7.70
N GLN A 57 4.07 -0.13 7.23
CA GLN A 57 5.41 -0.25 6.68
C GLN A 57 5.42 -1.33 5.61
N ILE A 58 6.11 -1.03 4.52
CA ILE A 58 6.28 -1.93 3.37
C ILE A 58 7.75 -2.32 3.31
N GLY A 59 8.02 -3.62 3.25
CA GLY A 59 9.34 -4.19 2.97
C GLY A 59 9.25 -5.16 1.79
N GLU A 60 10.37 -5.78 1.43
CA GLU A 60 10.45 -6.63 0.24
C GLU A 60 9.74 -7.98 0.41
N VAL A 61 9.72 -8.52 1.62
CA VAL A 61 9.13 -9.84 1.93
C VAL A 61 8.10 -9.77 3.05
N LYS A 62 8.13 -8.67 3.82
CA LYS A 62 7.27 -8.46 4.98
C LYS A 62 6.72 -7.05 4.96
N GLY A 63 5.43 -6.93 5.31
CA GLY A 63 4.78 -5.66 5.58
C GLY A 63 4.00 -5.71 6.89
N ARG A 64 3.51 -4.55 7.32
CA ARG A 64 2.64 -4.44 8.50
C ARG A 64 1.68 -3.28 8.38
N LEU A 65 0.53 -3.43 9.01
CA LEU A 65 -0.39 -2.33 9.31
C LEU A 65 -0.61 -2.27 10.83
N ASP A 66 -0.71 -1.06 11.31
CA ASP A 66 -1.13 -0.74 12.67
C ASP A 66 -2.57 -0.26 12.58
N PHE A 67 -3.49 -0.91 13.29
CA PHE A 67 -4.91 -0.62 13.27
C PHE A 67 -5.34 0.02 14.59
N HIS A 68 -6.29 0.95 14.52
CA HIS A 68 -7.05 1.34 15.69
C HIS A 68 -8.04 0.22 16.03
N LEU A 69 -7.67 -0.60 16.98
CA LEU A 69 -8.34 -1.86 17.31
C LEU A 69 -8.30 -2.09 18.82
N PRO A 70 -9.34 -1.67 19.56
CA PRO A 70 -9.38 -1.77 21.02
C PRO A 70 -9.31 -3.20 21.54
N ALA A 71 -10.00 -4.13 20.88
CA ALA A 71 -9.99 -5.56 21.20
C ALA A 71 -9.36 -6.39 20.08
N PRO A 72 -8.60 -7.46 20.38
CA PRO A 72 -8.07 -8.34 19.34
C PRO A 72 -9.21 -9.03 18.58
N PRO A 73 -9.04 -9.32 17.27
CA PRO A 73 -9.98 -10.14 16.54
C PRO A 73 -9.98 -11.57 17.10
N GLU A 74 -11.13 -12.23 17.05
CA GLU A 74 -11.32 -13.56 17.62
C GLU A 74 -10.56 -14.65 16.85
N ASP A 75 -10.44 -14.50 15.52
CA ASP A 75 -9.85 -15.53 14.66
C ASP A 75 -8.91 -14.94 13.60
N ILE A 76 -7.61 -14.99 13.87
CA ILE A 76 -6.56 -14.55 12.94
C ILE A 76 -6.45 -15.52 11.75
N ALA A 77 -6.74 -16.80 11.92
CA ALA A 77 -6.66 -17.78 10.85
C ALA A 77 -7.78 -17.54 9.81
N ALA A 78 -8.97 -17.12 10.26
CA ALA A 78 -10.04 -16.71 9.37
C ALA A 78 -9.64 -15.45 8.56
N ILE A 79 -8.95 -14.49 9.17
CA ILE A 79 -8.44 -13.29 8.48
C ILE A 79 -7.41 -13.70 7.40
N GLU A 80 -6.46 -14.58 7.73
CA GLU A 80 -5.47 -15.10 6.77
C GLU A 80 -6.15 -15.81 5.59
N THR A 81 -7.14 -16.63 5.89
CA THR A 81 -7.92 -17.37 4.89
C THR A 81 -8.67 -16.40 3.96
N ALA A 82 -9.35 -15.41 4.52
CA ALA A 82 -10.09 -14.41 3.76
C ALA A 82 -9.14 -13.58 2.87
N LEU A 83 -7.97 -13.18 3.39
CA LEU A 83 -6.96 -12.45 2.65
C LEU A 83 -6.44 -13.26 1.46
N ASN A 84 -6.04 -14.52 1.68
CA ASN A 84 -5.56 -15.40 0.61
C ASN A 84 -6.66 -15.71 -0.42
N ARG A 85 -7.92 -15.77 0.01
CA ARG A 85 -9.06 -15.89 -0.92
C ARG A 85 -9.16 -14.68 -1.85
N LEU A 86 -9.08 -13.44 -1.34
CA LEU A 86 -9.10 -12.23 -2.16
C LEU A 86 -7.92 -12.19 -3.14
N ILE A 87 -6.72 -12.57 -2.69
CA ILE A 87 -5.54 -12.69 -3.53
C ILE A 87 -5.80 -13.67 -4.69
N GLY A 88 -6.38 -14.83 -4.39
CA GLY A 88 -6.66 -15.88 -5.36
C GLY A 88 -7.73 -15.55 -6.40
N LEU A 89 -8.59 -14.56 -6.13
CA LEU A 89 -9.63 -14.13 -7.09
C LEU A 89 -9.03 -13.54 -8.39
N GLY A 90 -7.79 -13.05 -8.36
CA GLY A 90 -7.18 -12.47 -9.56
C GLY A 90 -7.80 -11.15 -9.96
N LEU A 91 -8.06 -10.31 -8.99
CA LEU A 91 -8.68 -9.00 -9.20
C LEU A 91 -7.70 -8.05 -9.90
N GLU A 92 -8.21 -7.26 -10.84
CA GLU A 92 -7.45 -6.20 -11.47
C GLU A 92 -7.12 -5.09 -10.46
N VAL A 93 -5.92 -4.52 -10.59
CA VAL A 93 -5.48 -3.36 -9.82
C VAL A 93 -5.24 -2.21 -10.77
N SER A 94 -6.09 -1.22 -10.71
CA SER A 94 -6.08 -0.05 -11.58
C SER A 94 -5.89 1.24 -10.80
N THR A 95 -5.75 2.34 -11.51
CA THR A 95 -5.61 3.66 -10.90
C THR A 95 -6.48 4.68 -11.61
N ARG A 96 -7.05 5.60 -10.84
CA ARG A 96 -7.75 6.77 -11.35
C ARG A 96 -7.38 8.02 -10.56
N TRP A 97 -7.71 9.16 -11.10
CA TRP A 97 -7.42 10.46 -10.50
C TRP A 97 -8.71 11.20 -10.21
N ILE A 98 -8.78 11.81 -9.05
CA ILE A 98 -9.89 12.67 -8.63
C ILE A 98 -9.36 14.01 -8.14
N THR A 99 -10.21 15.01 -8.06
CA THR A 99 -9.86 16.30 -7.47
C THR A 99 -9.84 16.24 -5.95
N ALA A 100 -9.27 17.25 -5.31
CA ALA A 100 -9.28 17.36 -3.85
C ALA A 100 -10.71 17.56 -3.31
N GLU A 101 -11.56 18.24 -4.08
CA GLU A 101 -12.97 18.48 -3.77
C GLU A 101 -13.77 17.17 -3.82
N GLU A 102 -13.55 16.36 -4.85
CA GLU A 102 -14.17 15.03 -4.99
C GLU A 102 -13.75 14.11 -3.84
N LEU A 103 -12.47 14.15 -3.44
CA LEU A 103 -12.01 13.39 -2.27
C LEU A 103 -12.65 13.89 -0.98
N ALA A 104 -12.77 15.21 -0.79
CA ALA A 104 -13.40 15.79 0.39
C ALA A 104 -14.89 15.42 0.50
N ALA A 105 -15.57 15.21 -0.63
CA ALA A 105 -16.95 14.73 -0.69
C ALA A 105 -17.10 13.22 -0.39
N GLN A 106 -15.98 12.46 -0.37
CA GLN A 106 -15.95 11.00 -0.16
C GLN A 106 -14.94 10.63 0.94
N PRO A 107 -15.15 11.08 2.21
CA PRO A 107 -14.19 10.87 3.29
C PRO A 107 -13.95 9.39 3.62
N GLU A 108 -14.89 8.51 3.28
CA GLU A 108 -14.80 7.05 3.47
C GLU A 108 -13.68 6.40 2.65
N LEU A 109 -13.20 7.06 1.58
CA LEU A 109 -12.06 6.59 0.80
C LEU A 109 -10.75 6.65 1.60
N VAL A 110 -10.68 7.48 2.64
CA VAL A 110 -9.47 7.68 3.45
C VAL A 110 -9.49 6.73 4.65
N LYS A 111 -8.88 5.56 4.50
CA LYS A 111 -8.80 4.54 5.56
C LYS A 111 -7.77 4.85 6.65
N THR A 112 -6.88 5.81 6.43
CA THR A 112 -5.80 6.18 7.34
C THR A 112 -6.19 7.36 8.22
N ILE A 113 -5.94 7.26 9.54
CA ILE A 113 -6.28 8.33 10.48
C ILE A 113 -5.25 9.47 10.42
N TYR A 114 -3.96 9.14 10.42
CA TYR A 114 -2.88 10.13 10.54
C TYR A 114 -2.17 10.46 9.21
N ALA A 115 -2.17 9.54 8.27
CA ALA A 115 -1.59 9.75 6.95
C ALA A 115 -2.67 10.28 6.00
N ARG A 116 -2.94 11.58 6.07
CA ARG A 116 -3.83 12.21 5.08
C ARG A 116 -3.14 12.19 3.72
N PRO A 117 -3.87 11.92 2.63
CA PRO A 117 -3.33 12.11 1.29
C PRO A 117 -2.76 13.52 1.17
N PRO A 118 -1.65 13.71 0.45
CA PRO A 118 -1.12 15.06 0.22
C PRO A 118 -2.17 15.87 -0.55
N VAL A 119 -2.89 16.72 0.18
CA VAL A 119 -3.85 17.67 -0.41
C VAL A 119 -3.02 18.84 -0.93
N GLY A 120 -2.36 18.63 -2.06
CA GLY A 120 -1.61 19.65 -2.79
C GLY A 120 -2.46 20.29 -3.88
N LYS A 121 -1.85 21.17 -4.68
CA LYS A 121 -2.48 21.83 -5.83
C LYS A 121 -2.63 20.89 -7.05
N GLY A 122 -3.06 19.66 -6.88
CA GLY A 122 -3.15 18.70 -7.98
C GLY A 122 -4.12 17.55 -7.71
N PRO A 123 -4.41 16.73 -8.72
CA PRO A 123 -5.30 15.59 -8.59
C PRO A 123 -4.73 14.54 -7.63
N VAL A 124 -5.63 13.87 -6.92
CA VAL A 124 -5.32 12.77 -5.99
C VAL A 124 -5.43 11.46 -6.73
N ARG A 125 -4.35 10.66 -6.68
CA ARG A 125 -4.35 9.31 -7.26
C ARG A 125 -5.08 8.35 -6.33
N LEU A 126 -6.06 7.64 -6.85
CA LEU A 126 -6.69 6.50 -6.21
C LEU A 126 -6.15 5.19 -6.78
N VAL A 127 -5.98 4.20 -5.92
CA VAL A 127 -5.76 2.80 -6.30
C VAL A 127 -7.05 2.04 -6.08
N GLN A 128 -7.46 1.29 -7.08
CA GLN A 128 -8.66 0.48 -7.10
C GLN A 128 -8.29 -0.99 -7.26
N ILE A 129 -8.90 -1.87 -6.49
CA ILE A 129 -8.77 -3.32 -6.61
C ILE A 129 -10.17 -3.90 -6.86
N GLY A 130 -10.34 -4.59 -7.98
CA GLY A 130 -11.62 -5.18 -8.39
C GLY A 130 -12.32 -4.39 -9.50
N ALA A 131 -13.58 -4.71 -9.74
CA ALA A 131 -14.37 -4.12 -10.83
C ALA A 131 -14.57 -2.60 -10.64
N GLU A 132 -14.72 -1.89 -11.75
CA GLU A 132 -14.83 -0.42 -11.75
C GLU A 132 -16.08 0.06 -10.99
N ASP A 133 -17.17 -0.61 -11.16
CA ASP A 133 -18.47 -0.29 -10.56
C ASP A 133 -18.69 -0.88 -9.16
N ALA A 134 -17.87 -1.90 -8.78
CA ALA A 134 -17.97 -2.58 -7.50
C ALA A 134 -16.57 -2.93 -6.95
N PRO A 135 -15.73 -1.95 -6.61
CA PRO A 135 -14.38 -2.21 -6.12
C PRO A 135 -14.40 -2.90 -4.75
N ILE A 136 -13.49 -3.84 -4.57
CA ILE A 136 -13.18 -4.44 -3.26
C ILE A 136 -12.41 -3.46 -2.39
N ASP A 137 -11.50 -2.69 -3.01
CA ASP A 137 -10.75 -1.61 -2.38
C ASP A 137 -10.67 -0.40 -3.29
N LEU A 138 -10.85 0.77 -2.72
CA LEU A 138 -10.65 2.05 -3.38
C LEU A 138 -10.16 3.06 -2.35
N GLN A 139 -8.92 3.54 -2.50
CA GLN A 139 -8.35 4.50 -1.55
C GLN A 139 -7.24 5.34 -2.18
N PRO A 140 -6.98 6.55 -1.64
CA PRO A 140 -5.84 7.36 -2.05
C PRO A 140 -4.53 6.65 -1.78
N CYS A 141 -3.70 6.47 -2.81
CA CYS A 141 -2.39 5.89 -2.67
C CYS A 141 -1.43 6.35 -3.77
N GLY A 142 -0.27 6.88 -3.37
CA GLY A 142 0.82 7.28 -4.27
C GLY A 142 1.82 6.17 -4.60
N GLY A 143 1.71 5.01 -3.94
CA GLY A 143 2.67 3.92 -4.08
C GLY A 143 2.47 3.06 -5.34
N THR A 144 3.36 2.10 -5.52
CA THR A 144 3.30 1.15 -6.65
C THR A 144 2.65 -0.15 -6.24
N HIS A 145 1.86 -0.72 -7.14
CA HIS A 145 1.06 -1.93 -6.94
C HIS A 145 1.28 -2.93 -8.08
N VAL A 146 0.97 -4.20 -7.85
CA VAL A 146 0.86 -5.21 -8.90
C VAL A 146 -0.34 -4.92 -9.79
N ALA A 147 -0.35 -5.43 -11.02
CA ALA A 147 -1.49 -5.24 -11.92
C ALA A 147 -2.65 -6.20 -11.63
N ASN A 148 -2.36 -7.34 -10.99
CA ASN A 148 -3.34 -8.34 -10.64
C ASN A 148 -3.03 -8.95 -9.27
N THR A 149 -4.06 -9.19 -8.45
CA THR A 149 -3.85 -9.69 -7.08
C THR A 149 -3.18 -11.06 -7.02
N ARG A 150 -3.29 -11.92 -8.05
CA ARG A 150 -2.57 -13.21 -8.11
C ARG A 150 -1.06 -13.06 -8.11
N GLU A 151 -0.52 -11.93 -8.58
CA GLU A 151 0.92 -11.67 -8.54
C GLU A 151 1.46 -11.60 -7.12
N ILE A 152 0.61 -11.32 -6.13
CA ILE A 152 0.99 -11.30 -4.71
C ILE A 152 1.52 -12.67 -4.29
N GLY A 153 0.89 -13.75 -4.77
CA GLY A 153 1.12 -15.10 -4.27
C GLY A 153 0.57 -15.28 -2.85
N PRO A 154 0.72 -16.48 -2.26
CA PRO A 154 0.23 -16.75 -0.92
C PRO A 154 0.94 -15.88 0.13
N VAL A 155 0.21 -15.53 1.19
CA VAL A 155 0.73 -14.75 2.32
C VAL A 155 0.45 -15.45 3.64
N ARG A 156 1.28 -15.13 4.64
CA ARG A 156 1.10 -15.58 6.03
C ARG A 156 1.00 -14.36 6.94
N LEU A 157 0.02 -14.37 7.84
CA LEU A 157 -0.07 -13.39 8.90
C LEU A 157 0.86 -13.74 10.05
N GLY A 158 1.47 -12.74 10.64
CA GLY A 158 2.24 -12.85 11.86
C GLY A 158 1.35 -12.77 13.10
N LYS A 159 1.99 -12.77 14.26
CA LYS A 159 1.28 -12.54 15.53
C LYS A 159 0.72 -11.12 15.57
N LEU A 160 -0.47 -10.98 16.13
CA LEU A 160 -1.04 -9.68 16.47
C LEU A 160 -0.27 -9.12 17.67
N GLU A 161 0.36 -7.96 17.47
CA GLU A 161 1.14 -7.31 18.52
C GLU A 161 0.36 -6.13 19.12
N ASN A 162 0.40 -5.99 20.44
CA ASN A 162 -0.10 -4.81 21.12
C ASN A 162 0.91 -3.66 20.99
N LYS A 163 0.48 -2.51 20.48
CA LYS A 163 1.32 -1.29 20.30
C LYS A 163 0.81 -0.09 21.10
N GLY A 164 -0.13 -0.32 22.01
CA GLY A 164 -0.72 0.69 22.85
C GLY A 164 -2.15 0.31 23.27
N ARG A 165 -2.81 1.23 23.93
CA ARG A 165 -4.15 0.98 24.49
C ARG A 165 -5.13 0.47 23.43
N ASP A 166 -5.19 1.16 22.28
CA ASP A 166 -6.17 0.91 21.23
C ASP A 166 -5.49 0.63 19.87
N THR A 167 -4.21 0.25 19.89
CA THR A 167 -3.45 0.00 18.66
C THR A 167 -2.94 -1.44 18.62
N ARG A 168 -3.25 -2.13 17.56
CA ARG A 168 -2.77 -3.49 17.28
C ARG A 168 -2.05 -3.51 15.93
N ARG A 169 -0.91 -4.19 15.91
CA ARG A 169 -0.11 -4.40 14.71
C ARG A 169 -0.34 -5.78 14.16
N MET A 170 -0.72 -5.84 12.89
CA MET A 170 -0.73 -7.06 12.11
C MET A 170 0.40 -7.01 11.07
N SER A 171 1.27 -8.02 11.10
CA SER A 171 2.29 -8.22 10.08
C SER A 171 1.82 -9.26 9.07
N LEU A 172 2.23 -9.11 7.82
CA LEU A 172 2.13 -10.15 6.79
C LEU A 172 3.49 -10.43 6.16
N ASN A 173 3.68 -11.66 5.72
CA ASN A 173 4.87 -12.13 5.02
C ASN A 173 4.43 -12.76 3.70
N LEU A 174 5.18 -12.53 2.62
CA LEU A 174 5.06 -13.34 1.40
C LEU A 174 5.53 -14.75 1.73
N ALA A 175 4.78 -15.78 1.31
CA ALA A 175 5.13 -17.18 1.51
C ALA A 175 6.05 -17.70 0.41
#